data_350ead590d10a2cc567eb8050aa06e67
#
_entry.id   350ead590d10a2cc567eb8050aa06e67
#
_cell.length_a   1.000
_cell.length_b   1.000
_cell.length_c   1.000
_cell.angle_alpha   90.00
_cell.angle_beta   90.00
_cell.angle_gamma   90.00
#
_symmetry.space_group_name_H-M   'P 1'
#
loop_
_entity.id
_entity.type
_entity.pdbx_description
1 polymer ?
#
loop_
_entity_poly.entity_id
_entity_poly.type
_entity_poly.pdbx_seq_one_letter_code
_entity_poly.pdbx_strand_id
1 'polypeptide(L)'
;MVSSTIETSLTSTSRIDDSKAKVLVTASCGFEPGRTVEYKPLVDEAIKLANHKIDKMILFQRSGHEVKLNAPKEVSWEEVVSKANEVDCVEMNSNEFAYILYTSGTTGTPKGIVRDIGGHIVALKWTMKNIYNIDAGDIWWSASDIGWIVGH
;
A
#
# COMPACT_ATOMS: atom_id res chain seq x y z
N MET A 1 1.62 -0.91 0.08
CA MET A 1 0.48 -1.48 0.86
C MET A 1 0.59 -3.00 0.74
N VAL A 2 0.81 -3.70 1.84
CA VAL A 2 0.93 -5.16 1.83
C VAL A 2 -0.47 -5.71 2.10
N SER A 3 -1.05 -6.37 1.11
CA SER A 3 -2.31 -7.10 1.26
C SER A 3 -2.06 -8.38 2.07
N SER A 4 -2.95 -8.73 2.98
CA SER A 4 -2.91 -9.96 3.79
C SER A 4 -3.09 -11.26 3.02
N THR A 5 -3.34 -11.20 1.72
CA THR A 5 -3.35 -12.38 0.85
C THR A 5 -1.92 -12.87 0.68
N ILE A 6 -1.67 -14.18 0.69
CA ILE A 6 -0.36 -14.81 0.47
C ILE A 6 0.31 -14.15 -0.73
N GLU A 7 1.10 -13.11 -0.44
CA GLU A 7 1.81 -12.38 -1.47
C GLU A 7 3.03 -13.20 -1.85
N THR A 8 3.11 -13.60 -3.09
CA THR A 8 4.33 -14.21 -3.64
C THR A 8 5.23 -13.10 -4.17
N SER A 9 6.53 -13.37 -4.25
CA SER A 9 7.49 -12.46 -4.89
C SER A 9 7.08 -12.12 -6.34
N LEU A 10 6.46 -13.04 -7.06
CA LEU A 10 5.97 -12.82 -8.43
C LEU A 10 4.81 -11.82 -8.49
N THR A 11 3.89 -11.87 -7.52
CA THR A 11 2.78 -10.91 -7.42
C THR A 11 3.30 -9.51 -7.16
N SER A 12 4.24 -9.37 -6.23
CA SER A 12 4.89 -8.10 -5.92
C SER A 12 5.71 -7.58 -7.10
N THR A 13 6.41 -8.45 -7.85
CA THR A 13 7.13 -8.11 -9.07
C THR A 13 6.21 -7.47 -10.11
N SER A 14 5.08 -8.10 -10.38
CA SER A 14 4.10 -7.58 -11.36
C SER A 14 3.56 -6.20 -10.97
N ARG A 15 3.31 -5.97 -9.68
CA ARG A 15 2.87 -4.65 -9.18
C ARG A 15 3.94 -3.58 -9.32
N ILE A 16 5.21 -3.90 -9.03
CA ILE A 16 6.34 -2.98 -9.21
C ILE A 16 6.46 -2.60 -10.69
N ASP A 17 6.39 -3.58 -11.59
CA ASP A 17 6.53 -3.37 -13.03
C ASP A 17 5.36 -2.57 -13.62
N ASP A 18 4.14 -2.82 -13.16
CA ASP A 18 2.94 -2.13 -13.65
C ASP A 18 2.83 -0.69 -13.12
N SER A 19 2.98 -0.51 -11.81
CA SER A 19 2.83 0.80 -11.17
C SER A 19 3.97 1.77 -11.46
N LYS A 20 5.14 1.29 -11.89
CA LYS A 20 6.36 2.09 -12.04
C LYS A 20 6.72 2.87 -10.78
N ALA A 21 6.47 2.27 -9.62
CA ALA A 21 6.68 2.92 -8.33
C ALA A 21 8.13 3.34 -8.14
N LYS A 22 8.34 4.58 -7.69
CA LYS A 22 9.67 5.11 -7.33
C LYS A 22 10.09 4.67 -5.93
N VAL A 23 9.12 4.63 -5.01
CA VAL A 23 9.34 4.28 -3.61
C VAL A 23 8.44 3.10 -3.24
N LEU A 24 9.03 2.10 -2.60
CA LEU A 24 8.32 0.97 -2.03
C LEU A 24 8.33 1.12 -0.50
N VAL A 25 7.15 1.03 0.11
CA VAL A 25 7.00 1.03 1.58
C VAL A 25 6.55 -0.34 2.02
N THR A 26 7.24 -0.92 2.99
CA THR A 26 6.93 -2.27 3.51
C THR A 26 7.26 -2.38 5.00
N ALA A 27 6.98 -3.53 5.60
CA ALA A 27 7.42 -3.88 6.95
C ALA A 27 8.39 -5.07 6.92
N SER A 28 9.11 -5.29 8.01
CA SER A 28 10.00 -6.46 8.15
C SER A 28 9.22 -7.77 8.11
N CYS A 29 8.05 -7.80 8.76
CA CYS A 29 7.16 -8.97 8.76
C CYS A 29 5.69 -8.57 8.96
N GLY A 30 4.78 -9.54 8.75
CA GLY A 30 3.38 -9.52 9.15
C GLY A 30 3.08 -10.63 10.15
N PHE A 31 2.12 -10.39 11.04
CA PHE A 31 1.64 -11.40 11.97
C PHE A 31 0.29 -11.94 11.49
N GLU A 32 0.24 -13.25 11.31
CA GLU A 32 -0.99 -13.97 11.00
C GLU A 32 -1.31 -14.95 12.14
N PRO A 33 -2.54 -15.43 12.28
CA PRO A 33 -2.85 -16.44 13.28
C PRO A 33 -1.92 -17.65 13.18
N GLY A 34 -1.10 -17.88 14.21
CA GLY A 34 -0.20 -19.02 14.32
C GLY A 34 1.10 -18.92 13.53
N ARG A 35 1.38 -17.83 12.80
CA ARG A 35 2.65 -17.65 12.08
C ARG A 35 3.08 -16.21 11.90
N THR A 36 4.38 -16.02 11.72
CA THR A 36 4.98 -14.79 11.25
C THR A 36 5.34 -14.94 9.77
N VAL A 37 4.98 -13.97 8.94
CA VAL A 37 5.34 -13.92 7.53
C VAL A 37 6.43 -12.88 7.32
N GLU A 38 7.62 -13.32 6.95
CA GLU A 38 8.75 -12.42 6.67
C GLU A 38 8.57 -11.75 5.31
N TYR A 39 8.39 -10.42 5.29
CA TYR A 39 8.18 -9.67 4.05
C TYR A 39 9.48 -9.29 3.35
N LYS A 40 10.54 -9.01 4.12
CA LYS A 40 11.81 -8.56 3.52
C LYS A 40 12.37 -9.52 2.45
N PRO A 41 12.45 -10.85 2.68
CA PRO A 41 12.92 -11.78 1.65
C PRO A 41 12.03 -11.78 0.39
N LEU A 42 10.71 -11.71 0.55
CA LEU A 42 9.76 -11.68 -0.58
C LEU A 42 9.91 -10.41 -1.41
N VAL A 43 10.08 -9.27 -0.73
CA VAL A 43 10.26 -7.97 -1.38
C VAL A 43 11.62 -7.89 -2.08
N ASP A 44 12.69 -8.37 -1.47
CA ASP A 44 14.02 -8.41 -2.08
C ASP A 44 14.04 -9.22 -3.37
N GLU A 45 13.38 -10.37 -3.36
CA GLU A 45 13.23 -11.20 -4.55
C GLU A 45 12.40 -10.49 -5.63
N ALA A 46 11.28 -9.87 -5.24
CA ALA A 46 10.44 -9.11 -6.16
C ALA A 46 11.21 -7.95 -6.83
N ILE A 47 11.97 -7.17 -6.06
CA ILE A 47 12.80 -6.07 -6.59
C ILE A 47 13.88 -6.60 -7.54
N LYS A 48 14.46 -7.76 -7.23
CA LYS A 48 15.48 -8.40 -8.09
C LYS A 48 14.89 -8.83 -9.42
N LEU A 49 13.69 -9.43 -9.40
CA LEU A 49 13.00 -9.96 -10.58
C LEU A 49 12.36 -8.85 -11.43
N ALA A 50 11.96 -7.73 -10.84
CA ALA A 50 11.28 -6.66 -11.54
C ALA A 50 12.17 -6.01 -12.61
N ASN A 51 11.57 -5.70 -13.77
CA ASN A 51 12.19 -4.94 -14.83
C ASN A 51 12.36 -3.47 -14.43
N HIS A 52 11.31 -2.89 -13.83
CA HIS A 52 11.34 -1.54 -13.27
C HIS A 52 12.16 -1.51 -11.99
N LYS A 53 13.01 -0.50 -11.85
CA LYS A 53 13.86 -0.35 -10.66
C LYS A 53 13.34 0.79 -9.80
N ILE A 54 13.01 0.46 -8.56
CA ILE A 54 12.63 1.45 -7.55
C ILE A 54 13.86 2.29 -7.13
N ASP A 55 13.62 3.52 -6.74
CA ASP A 55 14.67 4.43 -6.25
C ASP A 55 15.00 4.13 -4.78
N LYS A 56 13.99 3.90 -3.95
CA LYS A 56 14.11 3.69 -2.51
C LYS A 56 13.13 2.64 -2.00
N MET A 57 13.54 1.92 -0.96
CA MET A 57 12.65 1.14 -0.11
C MET A 57 12.66 1.73 1.30
N ILE A 58 11.47 1.98 1.85
CA ILE A 58 11.27 2.41 3.24
C ILE A 58 10.71 1.21 4.00
N LEU A 59 11.38 0.79 5.05
CA LEU A 59 11.00 -0.41 5.79
C LEU A 59 10.68 -0.09 7.25
N PHE A 60 9.48 -0.45 7.67
CA PHE A 60 9.07 -0.40 9.07
C PHE A 60 9.54 -1.67 9.80
N GLN A 61 10.38 -1.49 10.82
CA GLN A 61 10.86 -2.60 11.66
C GLN A 61 9.79 -3.02 12.65
N ARG A 62 9.40 -4.29 12.62
CA ARG A 62 8.54 -4.88 13.64
C ARG A 62 9.40 -5.35 14.82
N SER A 63 9.00 -4.99 16.04
CA SER A 63 9.71 -5.37 17.25
C SER A 63 9.89 -6.89 17.38
N GLY A 64 11.13 -7.32 17.63
CA GLY A 64 11.50 -8.74 17.68
C GLY A 64 11.66 -9.43 16.32
N HIS A 65 11.51 -8.68 15.22
CA HIS A 65 11.67 -9.16 13.85
C HIS A 65 12.41 -8.14 12.99
N GLU A 66 13.45 -7.54 13.55
CA GLU A 66 14.28 -6.57 12.87
C GLU A 66 15.15 -7.24 11.82
N VAL A 67 15.28 -6.58 10.67
CA VAL A 67 16.06 -7.05 9.53
C VAL A 67 17.15 -6.06 9.17
N LYS A 68 18.24 -6.55 8.58
CA LYS A 68 19.31 -5.69 8.08
C LYS A 68 18.85 -4.94 6.83
N LEU A 69 19.14 -3.65 6.78
CA LEU A 69 18.90 -2.79 5.63
C LEU A 69 20.17 -2.60 4.80
N ASN A 70 20.03 -2.54 3.50
CA ASN A 70 21.10 -2.34 2.53
C ASN A 70 21.13 -0.88 2.07
N ALA A 71 21.78 -0.02 2.87
CA ALA A 71 21.96 1.39 2.53
C ALA A 71 22.76 1.56 1.23
N PRO A 72 22.56 2.62 0.46
CA PRO A 72 21.65 3.75 0.71
C PRO A 72 20.26 3.61 0.09
N LYS A 73 19.95 2.49 -0.54
CA LYS A 73 18.64 2.26 -1.19
C LYS A 73 17.53 1.91 -0.22
N GLU A 74 17.89 1.27 0.88
CA GLU A 74 16.96 0.86 1.93
C GLU A 74 17.15 1.74 3.16
N VAL A 75 16.06 2.30 3.66
CA VAL A 75 16.04 3.21 4.82
C VAL A 75 14.96 2.78 5.80
N SER A 76 15.17 3.03 7.09
CA SER A 76 14.15 2.72 8.08
C SER A 76 13.04 3.77 8.07
N TRP A 77 11.83 3.33 8.42
CA TRP A 77 10.68 4.21 8.60
C TRP A 77 10.97 5.30 9.64
N GLU A 78 11.58 4.91 10.76
CA GLU A 78 11.92 5.81 11.87
C GLU A 78 12.89 6.91 11.42
N GLU A 79 13.88 6.56 10.60
CA GLU A 79 14.84 7.53 10.05
C GLU A 79 14.12 8.55 9.15
N VAL A 80 13.22 8.09 8.29
CA VAL A 80 12.47 8.97 7.38
C VAL A 80 11.56 9.89 8.17
N VAL A 81 10.78 9.35 9.11
CA VAL A 81 9.81 10.12 9.90
C VAL A 81 10.51 11.14 10.81
N SER A 82 11.65 10.78 11.41
CA SER A 82 12.40 11.69 12.28
C SER A 82 12.96 12.94 11.55
N LYS A 83 13.12 12.84 10.23
CA LYS A 83 13.61 13.94 9.38
C LYS A 83 12.50 14.63 8.59
N ALA A 84 11.26 14.11 8.67
CA ALA A 84 10.12 14.67 7.95
C ALA A 84 9.66 15.97 8.57
N ASN A 85 9.23 16.92 7.73
CA ASN A 85 8.53 18.13 8.13
C ASN A 85 7.07 18.03 7.67
N GLU A 86 6.19 18.81 8.30
CA GLU A 86 4.84 19.01 7.82
C GLU A 86 4.89 19.63 6.41
N VAL A 87 4.02 19.13 5.53
CA VAL A 87 3.86 19.64 4.17
C VAL A 87 2.41 19.97 3.93
N ASP A 88 2.17 20.98 3.12
CA ASP A 88 0.81 21.33 2.67
C ASP A 88 0.23 20.27 1.75
N CYS A 89 -1.09 20.24 1.65
CA CYS A 89 -1.77 19.38 0.69
C CYS A 89 -1.42 19.79 -0.75
N VAL A 90 -1.14 18.81 -1.58
CA VAL A 90 -0.90 19.04 -3.01
C VAL A 90 -2.25 19.26 -3.71
N GLU A 91 -2.39 20.37 -4.43
CA GLU A 91 -3.55 20.62 -5.27
C GLU A 91 -3.54 19.68 -6.47
N MET A 92 -4.67 19.00 -6.69
CA MET A 92 -4.85 18.01 -7.76
C MET A 92 -6.12 18.32 -8.55
N ASN A 93 -6.09 18.04 -9.85
CA ASN A 93 -7.33 18.11 -10.65
C ASN A 93 -8.24 16.91 -10.31
N SER A 94 -9.55 17.13 -10.42
CA SER A 94 -10.55 16.10 -10.07
C SER A 94 -10.45 14.83 -10.92
N ASN A 95 -9.91 14.93 -12.12
CA ASN A 95 -9.72 13.80 -13.05
C ASN A 95 -8.33 13.15 -12.96
N GLU A 96 -7.45 13.62 -12.07
CA GLU A 96 -6.18 12.96 -11.81
C GLU A 96 -6.36 11.72 -10.93
N PHE A 97 -5.42 10.80 -11.03
CA PHE A 97 -5.49 9.55 -10.28
C PHE A 97 -5.10 9.74 -8.82
N ALA A 98 -5.94 9.25 -7.93
CA ALA A 98 -5.68 9.25 -6.50
C ALA A 98 -4.78 8.07 -6.08
N TYR A 99 -5.15 6.87 -6.52
CA TYR A 99 -4.42 5.64 -6.20
C TYR A 99 -4.77 4.48 -7.14
N ILE A 100 -3.94 3.45 -7.10
CA ILE A 100 -4.19 2.15 -7.72
C ILE A 100 -4.25 1.10 -6.62
N LEU A 101 -5.35 0.34 -6.56
CA LEU A 101 -5.50 -0.80 -5.67
C LEU A 101 -5.44 -2.09 -6.47
N TYR A 102 -4.45 -2.93 -6.18
CA TYR A 102 -4.31 -4.23 -6.84
C TYR A 102 -5.15 -5.28 -6.14
N THR A 103 -5.98 -5.97 -6.91
CA THR A 103 -6.75 -7.13 -6.46
C THR A 103 -6.20 -8.41 -7.06
N SER A 104 -6.43 -9.55 -6.39
CA SER A 104 -6.15 -10.87 -6.95
C SER A 104 -7.11 -11.11 -8.12
N GLY A 105 -6.64 -10.95 -9.35
CA GLY A 105 -7.45 -11.23 -10.54
C GLY A 105 -7.88 -12.71 -10.60
N THR A 106 -9.08 -12.97 -11.12
CA THR A 106 -9.59 -14.34 -11.35
C THR A 106 -8.70 -15.17 -12.29
N THR A 107 -7.83 -14.51 -13.06
CA THR A 107 -6.88 -15.11 -14.00
C THR A 107 -5.47 -15.30 -13.40
N GLY A 108 -5.28 -15.06 -12.10
CA GLY A 108 -3.97 -15.16 -11.44
C GLY A 108 -3.06 -13.94 -11.63
N THR A 109 -3.38 -13.04 -12.56
CA THR A 109 -2.63 -11.79 -12.73
C THR A 109 -3.30 -10.68 -11.93
N PRO A 110 -2.56 -9.93 -11.09
CA PRO A 110 -3.12 -8.80 -10.33
C PRO A 110 -3.73 -7.77 -11.27
N LYS A 111 -4.92 -7.27 -10.92
CA LYS A 111 -5.60 -6.19 -11.62
C LYS A 111 -5.55 -4.91 -10.79
N GLY A 112 -5.04 -3.83 -11.37
CA GLY A 112 -5.01 -2.52 -10.75
C GLY A 112 -6.33 -1.78 -10.95
N ILE A 113 -7.05 -1.52 -9.87
CA ILE A 113 -8.25 -0.66 -9.88
C ILE A 113 -7.77 0.77 -9.66
N VAL A 114 -7.96 1.60 -10.68
CA VAL A 114 -7.59 3.03 -10.64
C VAL A 114 -8.77 3.84 -10.13
N ARG A 115 -8.51 4.75 -9.19
CA ARG A 115 -9.48 5.72 -8.69
C ARG A 115 -9.01 7.13 -9.04
N ASP A 116 -9.89 7.91 -9.61
CA ASP A 116 -9.72 9.36 -9.76
C ASP A 116 -10.08 10.09 -8.46
N ILE A 117 -9.60 11.33 -8.31
CA ILE A 117 -9.83 12.10 -7.08
C ILE A 117 -11.28 12.53 -6.95
N GLY A 118 -11.82 13.20 -7.98
CA GLY A 118 -13.14 13.82 -7.91
C GLY A 118 -14.29 12.81 -7.87
N GLY A 119 -14.30 11.87 -8.80
CA GLY A 119 -15.35 10.85 -8.89
C GLY A 119 -15.39 9.96 -7.67
N HIS A 120 -14.21 9.56 -7.17
CA HIS A 120 -14.12 8.72 -5.98
C HIS A 120 -14.63 9.42 -4.72
N ILE A 121 -14.24 10.68 -4.48
CA ILE A 121 -14.72 11.48 -3.33
C ILE A 121 -16.23 11.68 -3.38
N VAL A 122 -16.78 11.99 -4.55
CA VAL A 122 -18.24 12.16 -4.74
C VAL A 122 -18.96 10.83 -4.44
N ALA A 123 -18.46 9.70 -4.95
CA ALA A 123 -19.05 8.40 -4.70
C ALA A 123 -19.01 8.02 -3.20
N LEU A 124 -17.89 8.26 -2.52
CA LEU A 124 -17.76 8.01 -1.09
C LEU A 124 -18.74 8.87 -0.28
N LYS A 125 -18.80 10.18 -0.53
CA LYS A 125 -19.71 11.10 0.16
C LYS A 125 -21.16 10.68 -0.04
N TRP A 126 -21.54 10.32 -1.27
CA TRP A 126 -22.89 9.87 -1.58
C TRP A 126 -23.22 8.56 -0.86
N THR A 127 -22.31 7.61 -0.86
CA THR A 127 -22.46 6.29 -0.21
C THR A 127 -22.60 6.43 1.30
N MET A 128 -21.77 7.25 1.94
CA MET A 128 -21.85 7.48 3.38
C MET A 128 -23.22 8.02 3.76
N LYS A 129 -23.72 9.03 3.05
CA LYS A 129 -25.02 9.63 3.33
C LYS A 129 -26.20 8.71 3.00
N ASN A 130 -26.22 8.11 1.80
CA ASN A 130 -27.44 7.49 1.28
C ASN A 130 -27.53 5.99 1.54
N ILE A 131 -26.40 5.31 1.77
CA ILE A 131 -26.37 3.87 2.05
C ILE A 131 -26.17 3.61 3.55
N TYR A 132 -25.20 4.29 4.16
CA TYR A 132 -24.86 4.07 5.56
C TYR A 132 -25.56 5.02 6.52
N ASN A 133 -26.20 6.10 6.01
CA ASN A 133 -26.84 7.16 6.82
C ASN A 133 -25.87 7.79 7.83
N ILE A 134 -24.65 8.06 7.41
CA ILE A 134 -23.57 8.66 8.19
C ILE A 134 -23.35 10.09 7.73
N ASP A 135 -23.28 11.01 8.68
CA ASP A 135 -22.96 12.43 8.45
C ASP A 135 -21.58 12.81 9.02
N ALA A 136 -21.12 14.02 8.65
CA ALA A 136 -19.88 14.55 9.20
C ALA A 136 -19.98 14.72 10.72
N GLY A 137 -19.02 14.17 11.44
CA GLY A 137 -18.97 14.13 12.90
C GLY A 137 -19.45 12.82 13.52
N ASP A 138 -20.11 11.96 12.74
CA ASP A 138 -20.46 10.62 13.19
C ASP A 138 -19.24 9.70 13.27
N ILE A 139 -19.32 8.69 14.12
CA ILE A 139 -18.25 7.70 14.26
C ILE A 139 -18.51 6.56 13.26
N TRP A 140 -17.53 6.33 12.39
CA TRP A 140 -17.51 5.23 11.43
C TRP A 140 -16.38 4.26 11.73
N TRP A 141 -16.67 2.98 11.70
CA TRP A 141 -15.68 1.92 11.78
C TRP A 141 -15.97 0.81 10.76
N SER A 142 -14.99 0.51 9.92
CA SER A 142 -15.06 -0.61 8.97
C SER A 142 -14.20 -1.76 9.46
N ALA A 143 -14.76 -2.96 9.54
CA ALA A 143 -14.03 -4.19 9.88
C ALA A 143 -13.22 -4.75 8.70
N SER A 144 -13.23 -4.06 7.55
CA SER A 144 -12.51 -4.50 6.36
C SER A 144 -11.00 -4.28 6.52
N ASP A 145 -10.21 -5.21 6.00
CA ASP A 145 -8.77 -5.04 5.84
C ASP A 145 -8.48 -3.96 4.80
N ILE A 146 -7.49 -3.09 5.09
CA ILE A 146 -7.10 -1.98 4.21
C ILE A 146 -6.57 -2.44 2.83
N GLY A 147 -6.23 -3.71 2.69
CA GLY A 147 -5.86 -4.30 1.40
C GLY A 147 -7.05 -4.59 0.47
N TRP A 148 -8.28 -4.47 0.96
CA TRP A 148 -9.49 -4.71 0.18
C TRP A 148 -10.17 -3.43 -0.25
N ILE A 149 -10.75 -3.45 -1.46
CA ILE A 149 -11.40 -2.26 -2.05
C ILE A 149 -12.55 -1.72 -1.19
N VAL A 150 -13.19 -2.55 -0.41
CA VAL A 150 -14.31 -2.14 0.47
C VAL A 150 -13.86 -1.30 1.67
N GLY A 151 -12.55 -1.24 1.94
CA GLY A 151 -11.96 -0.42 3.00
C GLY A 151 -11.55 0.98 2.56
N HIS A 152 -11.74 1.30 1.28
CA HIS A 152 -11.29 2.56 0.66
C HIS A 152 -12.44 3.42 0.18
#